data_2a73fc73ce6920adda2f3bc43070d643
#
_entry.id   2a73fc73ce6920adda2f3bc43070d643
#
_cell.length_a   1.000
_cell.length_b   1.000
_cell.length_c   1.000
_cell.angle_alpha   90.00
_cell.angle_beta   90.00
_cell.angle_gamma   90.00
#
_symmetry.space_group_name_H-M   'P 1'
#
loop_
_entity.id
_entity.type
_entity.pdbx_description
1 polymer ?
#
loop_
_entity_poly.entity_id
_entity_poly.type
_entity_poly.pdbx_seq_one_letter_code
_entity_poly.pdbx_strand_id
1 'polypeptide(L)'
;MTGFQFNPPGAQLLHDIKRVVGDAGWMDVTDAPRHFDDPRGRFEGRGCLIVLPNSTEQVAAIVRLCNAAKVGIVPYSGGTGVVAGQLSIDSDNAIIMSLERMNKVREISLDDSVLIAEAGCILENIHSAAQEQGMMFPLSMASKGSCCIGGNLATNAGGIQVLRYGNARDLCLGIEAVLPCGTILSELS
;
A
#
# COMPACT_ATOMS: atom_id res chain seq x y z
N MET A 1 -12.19 25.99 -10.11
CA MET A 1 -11.56 24.70 -10.46
C MET A 1 -12.64 23.63 -10.30
N THR A 2 -13.14 23.05 -11.38
CA THR A 2 -14.08 21.93 -11.31
C THR A 2 -13.29 20.74 -10.81
N GLY A 3 -13.41 20.43 -9.49
CA GLY A 3 -12.77 19.26 -8.90
C GLY A 3 -13.24 17.99 -9.60
N PHE A 4 -12.33 17.07 -9.84
CA PHE A 4 -12.65 15.75 -10.40
C PHE A 4 -13.57 15.04 -9.39
N GLN A 5 -14.81 14.77 -9.78
CA GLN A 5 -15.79 14.14 -8.90
C GLN A 5 -15.82 12.64 -9.19
N PHE A 6 -15.49 11.83 -8.17
CA PHE A 6 -15.63 10.38 -8.25
C PHE A 6 -17.08 9.95 -8.08
N ASN A 7 -17.46 8.91 -8.81
CA ASN A 7 -18.78 8.32 -8.67
C ASN A 7 -18.90 7.47 -7.40
N PRO A 8 -20.10 7.36 -6.81
CA PRO A 8 -20.35 6.33 -5.81
C PRO A 8 -20.27 4.94 -6.46
N PRO A 9 -19.69 3.94 -5.78
CA PRO A 9 -19.62 2.58 -6.30
C PRO A 9 -21.00 1.92 -6.34
N GLY A 10 -21.39 1.45 -7.51
CA GLY A 10 -22.63 0.66 -7.67
C GLY A 10 -22.48 -0.77 -7.12
N ALA A 11 -23.61 -1.43 -6.80
CA ALA A 11 -23.62 -2.78 -6.26
C ALA A 11 -22.90 -3.80 -7.16
N GLN A 12 -23.01 -3.68 -8.47
CA GLN A 12 -22.32 -4.55 -9.43
C GLN A 12 -20.79 -4.41 -9.31
N LEU A 13 -20.26 -3.19 -9.21
CA LEU A 13 -18.83 -2.96 -9.04
C LEU A 13 -18.32 -3.60 -7.75
N LEU A 14 -19.03 -3.40 -6.62
CA LEU A 14 -18.65 -3.99 -5.34
C LEU A 14 -18.64 -5.52 -5.39
N HIS A 15 -19.65 -6.12 -6.05
CA HIS A 15 -19.70 -7.55 -6.29
C HIS A 15 -18.51 -8.06 -7.12
N ASP A 16 -18.17 -7.39 -8.21
CA ASP A 16 -17.06 -7.78 -9.07
C ASP A 16 -15.71 -7.65 -8.37
N ILE A 17 -15.51 -6.60 -7.59
CA ILE A 17 -14.30 -6.42 -6.76
C ILE A 17 -14.17 -7.57 -5.73
N LYS A 18 -15.27 -7.90 -5.01
CA LYS A 18 -15.28 -9.02 -4.05
C LYS A 18 -14.93 -10.35 -4.72
N ARG A 19 -15.42 -10.59 -5.93
CA ARG A 19 -15.06 -11.78 -6.72
C ARG A 19 -13.56 -11.83 -7.07
N VAL A 20 -12.94 -10.70 -7.39
CA VAL A 20 -11.50 -10.64 -7.71
C VAL A 20 -10.66 -11.08 -6.51
N VAL A 21 -10.99 -10.64 -5.31
CA VAL A 21 -10.17 -10.89 -4.12
C VAL A 21 -10.57 -12.16 -3.35
N GLY A 22 -11.77 -12.71 -3.61
CA GLY A 22 -12.36 -13.84 -2.88
C GLY A 22 -12.81 -13.47 -1.46
N ASP A 23 -13.42 -14.43 -0.77
CA ASP A 23 -14.08 -14.20 0.52
C ASP A 23 -13.15 -13.66 1.62
N ALA A 24 -11.91 -14.09 1.64
CA ALA A 24 -10.90 -13.60 2.60
C ALA A 24 -10.23 -12.28 2.18
N GLY A 25 -10.61 -11.71 1.04
CA GLY A 25 -9.93 -10.56 0.43
C GLY A 25 -10.67 -9.23 0.59
N TRP A 26 -11.69 -9.15 1.43
CA TRP A 26 -12.42 -7.92 1.69
C TRP A 26 -12.99 -7.89 3.12
N MET A 27 -13.29 -6.69 3.60
CA MET A 27 -13.95 -6.44 4.89
C MET A 27 -14.97 -5.32 4.72
N ASP A 28 -16.05 -5.40 5.51
CA ASP A 28 -16.94 -4.25 5.67
C ASP A 28 -16.26 -3.16 6.50
N VAL A 29 -16.64 -1.92 6.27
CA VAL A 29 -16.04 -0.76 6.93
C VAL A 29 -16.22 -0.80 8.46
N THR A 30 -17.32 -1.40 8.94
CA THR A 30 -17.62 -1.57 10.36
C THR A 30 -16.68 -2.54 11.06
N ASP A 31 -16.09 -3.49 10.32
CA ASP A 31 -15.25 -4.55 10.88
C ASP A 31 -13.77 -4.15 10.95
N ALA A 32 -13.42 -3.00 10.35
CA ALA A 32 -12.03 -2.60 10.21
C ALA A 32 -11.78 -1.11 10.52
N PRO A 33 -12.17 -0.61 11.72
CA PRO A 33 -12.08 0.80 12.08
C PRO A 33 -10.66 1.37 11.95
N ARG A 34 -9.62 0.55 12.16
CA ARG A 34 -8.21 0.98 12.06
C ARG A 34 -7.84 1.61 10.71
N HIS A 35 -8.56 1.27 9.62
CA HIS A 35 -8.28 1.81 8.29
C HIS A 35 -8.80 3.24 8.10
N PHE A 36 -9.50 3.76 9.09
CA PHE A 36 -10.10 5.10 9.11
C PHE A 36 -9.48 6.00 10.18
N ASP A 37 -8.57 5.47 10.99
CA ASP A 37 -7.93 6.23 12.08
C ASP A 37 -6.80 7.12 11.55
N ASP A 38 -6.81 8.39 11.94
CA ASP A 38 -5.65 9.28 11.84
C ASP A 38 -4.79 9.11 13.10
N PRO A 39 -3.50 8.73 12.99
CA PRO A 39 -2.60 8.63 14.15
C PRO A 39 -2.49 9.91 15.00
N ARG A 40 -2.89 11.04 14.44
CA ARG A 40 -2.91 12.35 15.12
C ARG A 40 -4.30 12.79 15.58
N GLY A 41 -5.36 12.02 15.27
CA GLY A 41 -6.74 12.32 15.64
C GLY A 41 -7.28 13.63 15.06
N ARG A 42 -6.75 14.10 13.93
CA ARG A 42 -7.18 15.37 13.31
C ARG A 42 -8.25 15.17 12.25
N PHE A 43 -8.29 13.96 11.68
CA PHE A 43 -9.20 13.61 10.60
C PHE A 43 -9.89 12.28 10.91
N GLU A 44 -11.10 12.14 10.41
CA GLU A 44 -11.84 10.90 10.41
C GLU A 44 -11.91 10.36 8.98
N GLY A 45 -11.38 9.17 8.77
CA GLY A 45 -11.41 8.52 7.47
C GLY A 45 -12.78 7.89 7.20
N ARG A 46 -13.11 7.74 5.92
CA ARG A 46 -14.38 7.17 5.44
C ARG A 46 -14.12 6.27 4.24
N GLY A 47 -15.08 5.41 3.93
CA GLY A 47 -15.02 4.54 2.75
C GLY A 47 -16.22 3.63 2.67
N CYS A 48 -16.35 2.88 1.57
CA CYS A 48 -17.48 2.00 1.33
C CYS A 48 -17.11 0.50 1.38
N LEU A 49 -15.86 0.18 1.18
CA LEU A 49 -15.35 -1.21 1.18
C LEU A 49 -13.84 -1.19 1.41
N ILE A 50 -13.36 -2.14 2.20
CA ILE A 50 -11.92 -2.40 2.33
C ILE A 50 -11.62 -3.65 1.52
N VAL A 51 -10.61 -3.57 0.63
CA VAL A 51 -10.15 -4.69 -0.19
C VAL A 51 -8.71 -5.01 0.12
N LEU A 52 -8.40 -6.30 0.16
CA LEU A 52 -7.11 -6.86 0.55
C LEU A 52 -6.60 -7.78 -0.57
N PRO A 53 -6.09 -7.22 -1.67
CA PRO A 53 -5.48 -8.03 -2.71
C PRO A 53 -4.26 -8.78 -2.17
N ASN A 54 -3.97 -9.95 -2.73
CA ASN A 54 -2.80 -10.76 -2.39
C ASN A 54 -1.83 -10.96 -3.56
N SER A 55 -2.08 -10.28 -4.68
CA SER A 55 -1.19 -10.28 -5.85
C SER A 55 -1.32 -9.00 -6.66
N THR A 56 -0.31 -8.72 -7.47
CA THR A 56 -0.26 -7.57 -8.38
C THR A 56 -1.39 -7.64 -9.42
N GLU A 57 -1.77 -8.84 -9.87
CA GLU A 57 -2.87 -9.05 -10.81
C GLU A 57 -4.22 -8.68 -10.21
N GLN A 58 -4.45 -9.00 -8.93
CA GLN A 58 -5.65 -8.59 -8.21
C GLN A 58 -5.70 -7.07 -8.06
N VAL A 59 -4.59 -6.42 -7.70
CA VAL A 59 -4.48 -4.95 -7.67
C VAL A 59 -4.83 -4.37 -9.03
N ALA A 60 -4.24 -4.89 -10.11
CA ALA A 60 -4.49 -4.41 -11.48
C ALA A 60 -5.96 -4.60 -11.90
N ALA A 61 -6.58 -5.72 -11.54
CA ALA A 61 -7.99 -5.98 -11.84
C ALA A 61 -8.91 -4.99 -11.12
N ILE A 62 -8.68 -4.74 -9.81
CA ILE A 62 -9.46 -3.77 -9.02
C ILE A 62 -9.30 -2.36 -9.60
N VAL A 63 -8.06 -1.96 -9.92
CA VAL A 63 -7.78 -0.63 -10.51
C VAL A 63 -8.53 -0.46 -11.84
N ARG A 64 -8.53 -1.47 -12.72
CA ARG A 64 -9.30 -1.42 -13.98
C ARG A 64 -10.80 -1.25 -13.74
N LEU A 65 -11.38 -2.02 -12.82
CA LEU A 65 -12.80 -1.93 -12.48
C LEU A 65 -13.17 -0.54 -11.96
N CYS A 66 -12.40 -0.02 -11.00
CA CYS A 66 -12.63 1.31 -10.42
C CYS A 66 -12.40 2.44 -11.44
N ASN A 67 -11.38 2.33 -12.30
CA ASN A 67 -11.13 3.32 -13.35
C ASN A 67 -12.28 3.36 -14.36
N ALA A 68 -12.79 2.22 -14.81
CA ALA A 68 -13.94 2.15 -15.72
C ALA A 68 -15.19 2.78 -15.10
N ALA A 69 -15.43 2.56 -13.82
CA ALA A 69 -16.56 3.11 -13.06
C ALA A 69 -16.34 4.55 -12.57
N LYS A 70 -15.13 5.12 -12.69
CA LYS A 70 -14.72 6.42 -12.13
C LYS A 70 -14.91 6.48 -10.61
N VAL A 71 -14.59 5.40 -9.90
CA VAL A 71 -14.62 5.30 -8.44
C VAL A 71 -13.21 5.51 -7.89
N GLY A 72 -13.09 6.26 -6.79
CA GLY A 72 -11.81 6.54 -6.14
C GLY A 72 -11.27 5.34 -5.36
N ILE A 73 -9.95 5.15 -5.41
CA ILE A 73 -9.21 4.20 -4.58
C ILE A 73 -8.27 4.96 -3.67
N VAL A 74 -8.26 4.62 -2.39
CA VAL A 74 -7.27 5.09 -1.42
C VAL A 74 -6.37 3.92 -1.05
N PRO A 75 -5.09 3.93 -1.46
CA PRO A 75 -4.14 2.92 -1.04
C PRO A 75 -3.84 3.03 0.45
N TYR A 76 -3.91 1.91 1.15
CA TYR A 76 -3.57 1.81 2.56
C TYR A 76 -2.41 0.84 2.76
N SER A 77 -1.44 1.26 3.54
CA SER A 77 -0.24 0.48 3.88
C SER A 77 -0.24 0.20 5.39
N GLY A 78 0.76 0.64 6.14
CA GLY A 78 0.84 0.45 7.59
C GLY A 78 0.05 1.46 8.44
N GLY A 79 -0.66 2.41 7.86
CA GLY A 79 -1.45 3.43 8.58
C GLY A 79 -0.64 4.42 9.42
N THR A 80 0.68 4.44 9.31
CA THR A 80 1.59 5.24 10.16
C THR A 80 1.82 6.67 9.67
N GLY A 81 1.26 7.03 8.51
CA GLY A 81 1.38 8.36 7.91
C GLY A 81 0.69 9.43 8.75
N VAL A 82 1.34 10.60 8.90
CA VAL A 82 0.86 11.69 9.75
C VAL A 82 0.28 12.88 8.97
N VAL A 83 0.07 12.71 7.66
CA VAL A 83 -0.49 13.74 6.77
C VAL A 83 -1.83 13.33 6.15
N ALA A 84 -2.46 12.30 6.71
CA ALA A 84 -3.76 11.74 6.32
C ALA A 84 -3.86 11.25 4.86
N GLY A 85 -2.73 11.00 4.18
CA GLY A 85 -2.72 10.52 2.78
C GLY A 85 -3.31 9.12 2.60
N GLN A 86 -3.44 8.34 3.67
CA GLN A 86 -4.08 7.03 3.70
C GLN A 86 -5.60 7.08 3.96
N LEU A 87 -6.17 8.27 4.15
CA LEU A 87 -7.58 8.43 4.50
C LEU A 87 -8.36 9.07 3.35
N SER A 88 -9.59 8.63 3.14
CA SER A 88 -10.61 9.40 2.43
C SER A 88 -11.37 10.23 3.46
N ILE A 89 -11.15 11.54 3.48
CA ILE A 89 -11.76 12.44 4.47
C ILE A 89 -13.04 13.12 3.95
N ASP A 90 -13.17 13.22 2.62
CA ASP A 90 -14.26 13.99 1.99
C ASP A 90 -15.34 13.11 1.37
N SER A 91 -15.18 11.76 1.39
CA SER A 91 -16.10 10.88 0.67
C SER A 91 -16.22 9.49 1.29
N ASP A 92 -17.46 9.06 1.52
CA ASP A 92 -17.79 7.68 1.90
C ASP A 92 -17.70 6.70 0.71
N ASN A 93 -17.44 7.19 -0.51
CA ASN A 93 -17.51 6.42 -1.75
C ASN A 93 -16.17 5.78 -2.16
N ALA A 94 -15.10 6.00 -1.40
CA ALA A 94 -13.79 5.45 -1.75
C ALA A 94 -13.67 3.96 -1.40
N ILE A 95 -13.01 3.21 -2.29
CA ILE A 95 -12.51 1.86 -1.99
C ILE A 95 -11.17 2.02 -1.26
N ILE A 96 -11.05 1.48 -0.07
CA ILE A 96 -9.78 1.43 0.67
C ILE A 96 -9.05 0.15 0.25
N MET A 97 -7.89 0.29 -0.37
CA MET A 97 -7.08 -0.85 -0.82
C MET A 97 -5.92 -1.07 0.14
N SER A 98 -6.08 -2.04 1.05
CA SER A 98 -5.03 -2.43 1.99
C SER A 98 -4.11 -3.48 1.36
N LEU A 99 -2.81 -3.22 1.40
CA LEU A 99 -1.80 -4.13 0.84
C LEU A 99 -1.25 -5.13 1.88
N GLU A 100 -1.87 -5.23 3.05
CA GLU A 100 -1.36 -6.06 4.17
C GLU A 100 -1.22 -7.55 3.84
N ARG A 101 -1.92 -8.07 2.81
CA ARG A 101 -1.77 -9.46 2.35
C ARG A 101 -0.64 -9.65 1.33
N MET A 102 -0.09 -8.57 0.79
CA MET A 102 1.10 -8.55 -0.06
C MET A 102 2.32 -8.21 0.81
N ASN A 103 2.73 -9.14 1.66
CA ASN A 103 3.67 -8.90 2.78
C ASN A 103 4.92 -9.79 2.77
N LYS A 104 5.25 -10.38 1.63
CA LYS A 104 6.38 -11.29 1.50
C LYS A 104 7.65 -10.57 1.07
N VAL A 105 8.79 -10.99 1.59
CA VAL A 105 10.08 -10.82 0.92
C VAL A 105 10.16 -11.93 -0.12
N ARG A 106 10.16 -11.54 -1.41
CA ARG A 106 10.09 -12.47 -2.55
C ARG A 106 11.45 -13.10 -2.83
N GLU A 107 12.50 -12.29 -2.71
CA GLU A 107 13.86 -12.70 -3.07
C GLU A 107 14.90 -11.89 -2.30
N ILE A 108 16.07 -12.49 -2.04
CA ILE A 108 17.27 -11.81 -1.55
C ILE A 108 18.44 -12.30 -2.38
N SER A 109 19.07 -11.39 -3.16
CA SER A 109 20.32 -11.63 -3.86
C SER A 109 21.48 -11.11 -3.02
N LEU A 110 22.35 -12.00 -2.54
CA LEU A 110 23.53 -11.60 -1.78
C LEU A 110 24.61 -11.01 -2.68
N ASP A 111 24.73 -11.52 -3.90
CA ASP A 111 25.74 -11.09 -4.87
C ASP A 111 25.50 -9.63 -5.29
N ASP A 112 24.23 -9.24 -5.46
CA ASP A 112 23.84 -7.88 -5.84
C ASP A 112 23.54 -6.98 -4.63
N SER A 113 23.46 -7.55 -3.43
CA SER A 113 23.02 -6.85 -2.21
C SER A 113 21.62 -6.22 -2.36
N VAL A 114 20.69 -6.95 -2.98
CA VAL A 114 19.32 -6.51 -3.28
C VAL A 114 18.32 -7.46 -2.65
N LEU A 115 17.19 -6.93 -2.21
CA LEU A 115 16.01 -7.70 -1.85
C LEU A 115 14.77 -7.21 -2.63
N ILE A 116 13.88 -8.13 -2.96
CA ILE A 116 12.58 -7.84 -3.56
C ILE A 116 11.50 -8.12 -2.52
N ALA A 117 10.76 -7.09 -2.14
CA ALA A 117 9.69 -7.17 -1.15
C ALA A 117 8.36 -6.65 -1.71
N GLU A 118 7.27 -7.28 -1.31
CA GLU A 118 5.92 -6.79 -1.60
C GLU A 118 5.61 -5.51 -0.82
N ALA A 119 4.75 -4.66 -1.37
CA ALA A 119 4.50 -3.31 -0.85
C ALA A 119 3.91 -3.27 0.57
N GLY A 120 3.20 -4.32 0.99
CA GLY A 120 2.66 -4.48 2.35
C GLY A 120 3.64 -5.14 3.34
N CYS A 121 4.87 -5.43 2.92
CA CYS A 121 5.86 -5.99 3.82
C CYS A 121 6.26 -4.97 4.89
N ILE A 122 6.11 -5.38 6.16
CA ILE A 122 6.47 -4.55 7.31
C ILE A 122 8.01 -4.35 7.33
N LEU A 123 8.45 -3.12 7.58
CA LEU A 123 9.87 -2.77 7.55
C LEU A 123 10.72 -3.61 8.52
N GLU A 124 10.20 -3.95 9.69
CA GLU A 124 10.90 -4.81 10.66
C GLU A 124 11.11 -6.23 10.13
N ASN A 125 10.15 -6.77 9.35
CA ASN A 125 10.30 -8.08 8.69
C ASN A 125 11.41 -8.05 7.62
N ILE A 126 11.53 -6.92 6.90
CA ILE A 126 12.63 -6.70 5.94
C ILE A 126 13.98 -6.68 6.66
N HIS A 127 14.05 -5.98 7.81
CA HIS A 127 15.26 -5.97 8.64
C HIS A 127 15.66 -7.39 9.08
N SER A 128 14.68 -8.17 9.57
CA SER A 128 14.92 -9.54 10.02
C SER A 128 15.41 -10.42 8.89
N ALA A 129 14.75 -10.36 7.72
CA ALA A 129 15.13 -11.14 6.55
C ALA A 129 16.55 -10.79 6.04
N ALA A 130 16.91 -9.51 6.03
CA ALA A 130 18.26 -9.07 5.67
C ALA A 130 19.30 -9.54 6.70
N GLN A 131 18.99 -9.43 7.99
CA GLN A 131 19.88 -9.82 9.09
C GLN A 131 20.16 -11.32 9.11
N GLU A 132 19.18 -12.15 8.80
CA GLU A 132 19.33 -13.61 8.67
C GLU A 132 20.36 -14.01 7.59
N GLN A 133 20.55 -13.13 6.61
CA GLN A 133 21.55 -13.28 5.56
C GLN A 133 22.87 -12.52 5.83
N GLY A 134 23.07 -12.01 7.04
CA GLY A 134 24.24 -11.22 7.42
C GLY A 134 24.28 -9.81 6.79
N MET A 135 23.16 -9.33 6.26
CA MET A 135 23.01 -8.05 5.59
C MET A 135 22.23 -7.05 6.45
N MET A 136 22.24 -5.79 6.05
CA MET A 136 21.47 -4.71 6.71
C MET A 136 20.66 -3.94 5.67
N PHE A 137 19.36 -3.75 5.93
CA PHE A 137 18.56 -2.78 5.18
C PHE A 137 18.56 -1.44 5.94
N PRO A 138 19.17 -0.35 5.39
CA PRO A 138 19.53 0.83 6.18
C PRO A 138 18.44 1.89 6.33
N LEU A 139 17.17 1.54 6.16
CA LEU A 139 16.03 2.42 6.46
C LEU A 139 15.54 2.14 7.88
N SER A 140 15.79 3.03 8.83
CA SER A 140 15.43 2.83 10.24
C SER A 140 14.61 3.99 10.79
N MET A 141 13.40 3.69 11.29
CA MET A 141 12.48 4.66 11.86
C MET A 141 11.68 4.08 13.03
N ALA A 142 11.08 4.95 13.85
CA ALA A 142 10.35 4.54 15.05
C ALA A 142 9.14 3.63 14.73
N SER A 143 8.49 3.82 13.60
CA SER A 143 7.33 3.03 13.15
C SER A 143 7.67 1.72 12.44
N LYS A 144 8.93 1.24 12.47
CA LYS A 144 9.40 0.07 11.72
C LYS A 144 8.54 -1.20 11.94
N GLY A 145 7.97 -1.39 13.13
CA GLY A 145 7.10 -2.52 13.46
C GLY A 145 5.69 -2.45 12.86
N SER A 146 5.32 -1.34 12.21
CA SER A 146 3.98 -1.14 11.65
C SER A 146 3.99 -0.55 10.24
N CYS A 147 4.97 0.28 9.88
CA CYS A 147 5.06 0.84 8.54
C CYS A 147 5.43 -0.24 7.52
N CYS A 148 4.88 -0.13 6.30
CA CYS A 148 5.18 -1.05 5.23
C CYS A 148 6.01 -0.35 4.14
N ILE A 149 6.83 -1.12 3.43
CA ILE A 149 7.81 -0.60 2.48
C ILE A 149 7.17 0.20 1.33
N GLY A 150 6.00 -0.20 0.83
CA GLY A 150 5.28 0.54 -0.21
C GLY A 150 4.88 1.95 0.25
N GLY A 151 4.42 2.09 1.50
CA GLY A 151 4.13 3.39 2.10
C GLY A 151 5.38 4.24 2.32
N ASN A 152 6.49 3.60 2.72
CA ASN A 152 7.77 4.29 2.90
C ASN A 152 8.28 4.86 1.56
N LEU A 153 8.17 4.11 0.47
CA LEU A 153 8.53 4.57 -0.88
C LEU A 153 7.59 5.68 -1.37
N ALA A 154 6.27 5.52 -1.18
CA ALA A 154 5.28 6.49 -1.61
C ALA A 154 5.49 7.87 -0.99
N THR A 155 5.90 7.92 0.28
CA THR A 155 6.13 9.17 1.03
C THR A 155 7.59 9.60 1.06
N ASN A 156 8.50 8.84 0.44
CA ASN A 156 9.94 9.03 0.55
C ASN A 156 10.39 9.10 2.02
N ALA A 157 9.98 8.12 2.81
CA ALA A 157 10.19 8.13 4.25
C ALA A 157 11.69 8.21 4.60
N GLY A 158 12.01 9.10 5.53
CA GLY A 158 13.32 9.20 6.11
C GLY A 158 13.41 8.49 7.46
N GLY A 159 14.62 8.25 7.92
CA GLY A 159 14.89 7.64 9.21
C GLY A 159 16.16 8.23 9.84
N ILE A 160 16.65 7.63 10.90
CA ILE A 160 17.82 8.14 11.64
C ILE A 160 19.15 8.01 10.88
N GLN A 161 19.17 7.18 9.82
CA GLN A 161 20.39 6.90 9.05
C GLN A 161 20.46 7.66 7.71
N VAL A 162 19.56 8.59 7.47
CA VAL A 162 19.40 9.34 6.20
C VAL A 162 20.67 10.04 5.75
N LEU A 163 21.45 10.62 6.69
CA LEU A 163 22.69 11.32 6.34
C LEU A 163 23.72 10.45 5.64
N ARG A 164 23.69 9.13 5.87
CA ARG A 164 24.63 8.19 5.25
C ARG A 164 24.02 7.44 4.07
N TYR A 165 22.76 7.03 4.17
CA TYR A 165 22.17 6.06 3.24
C TYR A 165 21.01 6.62 2.40
N GLY A 166 20.61 7.88 2.66
CA GLY A 166 19.48 8.50 1.97
C GLY A 166 18.12 8.10 2.55
N ASN A 167 17.08 8.57 1.90
CA ASN A 167 15.67 8.25 2.17
C ASN A 167 15.26 6.93 1.50
N ALA A 168 14.01 6.52 1.69
CA ALA A 168 13.48 5.27 1.13
C ALA A 168 13.66 5.16 -0.40
N ARG A 169 13.49 6.26 -1.14
CA ARG A 169 13.66 6.26 -2.61
C ARG A 169 15.10 6.12 -3.06
N ASP A 170 16.06 6.61 -2.27
CA ASP A 170 17.49 6.47 -2.57
C ASP A 170 17.96 5.01 -2.44
N LEU A 171 17.19 4.19 -1.70
CA LEU A 171 17.45 2.76 -1.50
C LEU A 171 16.70 1.88 -2.50
N CYS A 172 15.89 2.46 -3.39
CA CYS A 172 15.05 1.75 -4.33
C CYS A 172 15.75 1.63 -5.69
N LEU A 173 16.03 0.42 -6.14
CA LEU A 173 16.67 0.14 -7.41
C LEU A 173 15.68 -0.14 -8.54
N GLY A 174 14.51 -0.67 -8.21
CA GLY A 174 13.45 -0.97 -9.16
C GLY A 174 12.09 -1.09 -8.47
N ILE A 175 11.03 -0.96 -9.23
CA ILE A 175 9.66 -1.07 -8.73
C ILE A 175 8.78 -1.92 -9.63
N GLU A 176 7.81 -2.59 -9.01
CA GLU A 176 6.61 -3.09 -9.68
C GLU A 176 5.44 -2.21 -9.27
N ALA A 177 4.74 -1.63 -10.24
CA ALA A 177 3.64 -0.70 -10.00
C ALA A 177 2.45 -0.98 -10.90
N VAL A 178 1.25 -0.71 -10.38
CA VAL A 178 0.01 -0.74 -11.16
C VAL A 178 -0.38 0.70 -11.50
N LEU A 179 -0.41 1.00 -12.79
CA LEU A 179 -0.81 2.32 -13.30
C LEU A 179 -2.32 2.53 -13.15
N PRO A 180 -2.83 3.78 -13.21
CA PRO A 180 -4.26 4.08 -13.08
C PRO A 180 -5.16 3.38 -14.12
N CYS A 181 -4.61 2.99 -15.28
CA CYS A 181 -5.30 2.18 -16.30
C CYS A 181 -5.31 0.67 -15.99
N GLY A 182 -4.65 0.24 -14.91
CA GLY A 182 -4.50 -1.17 -14.53
C GLY A 182 -3.39 -1.91 -15.28
N THR A 183 -2.51 -1.19 -16.01
CA THR A 183 -1.31 -1.77 -16.59
C THR A 183 -0.29 -2.02 -15.48
N ILE A 184 0.32 -3.21 -15.46
CA ILE A 184 1.43 -3.53 -14.58
C ILE A 184 2.72 -3.06 -15.25
N LEU A 185 3.46 -2.21 -14.56
CA LEU A 185 4.82 -1.82 -14.91
C LEU A 185 5.76 -2.57 -13.95
N SER A 186 6.75 -3.27 -14.48
CA SER A 186 7.74 -3.99 -13.67
C SER A 186 9.14 -3.68 -14.18
N GLU A 187 10.00 -3.24 -13.28
CA GLU A 187 11.43 -2.97 -13.49
C GLU A 187 12.22 -3.68 -12.38
N LEU A 188 11.89 -4.95 -12.14
CA LEU A 188 12.53 -5.80 -11.11
C LEU A 188 13.56 -6.76 -11.69
N SER A 189 13.87 -6.68 -12.98
CA SER A 189 14.84 -7.54 -13.69
C SER A 189 16.09 -6.78 -14.09
#